data_85019e5bc33f57687034fe9d5a20fc42
#
_entry.id   85019e5bc33f57687034fe9d5a20fc42
#
_cell.length_a   1.000
_cell.length_b   1.000
_cell.length_c   1.000
_cell.angle_alpha   90.00
_cell.angle_beta   90.00
_cell.angle_gamma   90.00
#
_symmetry.space_group_name_H-M   'P 1'
#
loop_
_entity.id
_entity.type
_entity.pdbx_description
1 polymer ?
#
loop_
_entity_poly.entity_id
_entity_poly.type
_entity_poly.pdbx_seq_one_letter_code
_entity_poly.pdbx_strand_id
1 'polypeptide(L)'
;INNIQELRDVEEHILFDIVKRRMDTFLKMGTTTIEAKSGYGLDTDSELKSLSVLKKVSDNHAIDIVPTFMGAHTFPNEFLENKNGFVDLICDEMIPAISDQGIAVFNDVFCEKGYFSPSQAKRILNVGKKYGLQPRLHADEFSNSNAAKLAAEVKAVSADHLMAVSDE
;
A
#
# COMPACT_ATOMS: atom_id res chain seq x y z
N ILE A 1 -13.32 -2.56 9.37
CA ILE A 1 -12.97 -3.73 10.19
C ILE A 1 -13.40 -5.02 9.46
N ASN A 2 -14.61 -5.09 8.90
CA ASN A 2 -15.04 -6.28 8.15
C ASN A 2 -14.16 -6.55 6.92
N ASN A 3 -13.67 -5.53 6.25
CA ASN A 3 -12.87 -5.67 5.02
C ASN A 3 -11.53 -6.40 5.24
N ILE A 4 -10.89 -6.25 6.42
CA ILE A 4 -9.61 -6.92 6.71
C ILE A 4 -9.83 -8.42 6.79
N GLN A 5 -10.80 -8.88 7.60
CA GLN A 5 -11.09 -10.30 7.76
C GLN A 5 -11.59 -10.92 6.45
N GLU A 6 -12.45 -10.22 5.72
CA GLU A 6 -12.94 -10.67 4.42
C GLU A 6 -11.80 -10.91 3.42
N LEU A 7 -10.78 -10.01 3.39
CA LEU A 7 -9.63 -10.21 2.52
C LEU A 7 -8.71 -11.35 3.01
N ARG A 8 -8.55 -11.49 4.32
CA ARG A 8 -7.76 -12.60 4.89
C ARG A 8 -8.36 -13.96 4.54
N ASP A 9 -9.68 -14.07 4.63
CA ASP A 9 -10.42 -15.33 4.46
C ASP A 9 -10.72 -15.67 3.00
N VAL A 10 -10.75 -14.68 2.10
CA VAL A 10 -11.10 -14.94 0.69
C VAL A 10 -10.03 -15.77 0.00
N GLU A 11 -10.48 -16.81 -0.71
CA GLU A 11 -9.59 -17.62 -1.54
C GLU A 11 -9.06 -16.83 -2.74
N GLU A 12 -7.82 -17.12 -3.12
CA GLU A 12 -7.09 -16.38 -4.15
C GLU A 12 -7.84 -16.35 -5.50
N HIS A 13 -8.46 -17.47 -5.91
CA HIS A 13 -9.21 -17.54 -7.17
C HIS A 13 -10.46 -16.66 -7.16
N ILE A 14 -11.14 -16.54 -6.02
CA ILE A 14 -12.31 -15.66 -5.87
C ILE A 14 -11.87 -14.19 -5.93
N LEU A 15 -10.76 -13.87 -5.25
CA LEU A 15 -10.18 -12.51 -5.30
C LEU A 15 -9.75 -12.15 -6.73
N PHE A 16 -9.14 -13.09 -7.46
CA PHE A 16 -8.79 -12.91 -8.87
C PHE A 16 -10.00 -12.53 -9.71
N ASP A 17 -11.11 -13.27 -9.59
CA ASP A 17 -12.34 -13.01 -10.36
C ASP A 17 -12.95 -11.63 -10.02
N ILE A 18 -12.88 -11.23 -8.74
CA ILE A 18 -13.36 -9.91 -8.30
C ILE A 18 -12.50 -8.81 -8.92
N VAL A 19 -11.18 -8.92 -8.81
CA VAL A 19 -10.24 -7.93 -9.35
C VAL A 19 -10.37 -7.85 -10.86
N LYS A 20 -10.39 -8.98 -11.57
CA LYS A 20 -10.55 -9.02 -13.02
C LYS A 20 -11.81 -8.29 -13.48
N ARG A 21 -12.96 -8.53 -12.86
CA ARG A 21 -14.22 -7.83 -13.20
C ARG A 21 -14.12 -6.32 -12.98
N ARG A 22 -13.40 -5.87 -11.95
CA ARG A 22 -13.15 -4.44 -11.73
C ARG A 22 -12.29 -3.86 -12.84
N MET A 23 -11.25 -4.57 -13.26
CA MET A 23 -10.39 -4.13 -14.40
C MET A 23 -11.18 -4.07 -15.71
N ASP A 24 -12.07 -5.05 -15.98
CA ASP A 24 -13.01 -5.00 -17.12
C ASP A 24 -13.85 -3.71 -17.10
N THR A 25 -14.30 -3.28 -15.92
CA THR A 25 -15.10 -2.06 -15.75
C THR A 25 -14.26 -0.81 -16.02
N PHE A 26 -13.06 -0.72 -15.46
CA PHE A 26 -12.14 0.41 -15.69
C PHE A 26 -11.78 0.53 -17.16
N LEU A 27 -11.47 -0.59 -17.82
CA LEU A 27 -11.14 -0.59 -19.26
C LEU A 27 -12.33 -0.10 -20.11
N LYS A 28 -13.56 -0.52 -19.81
CA LYS A 28 -14.77 -0.03 -20.47
C LYS A 28 -15.00 1.47 -20.30
N MET A 29 -14.51 2.04 -19.20
CA MET A 29 -14.54 3.50 -18.92
C MET A 29 -13.35 4.26 -19.54
N GLY A 30 -12.48 3.58 -20.28
CA GLY A 30 -11.33 4.18 -20.99
C GLY A 30 -10.03 4.20 -20.20
N THR A 31 -9.97 3.58 -19.00
CA THR A 31 -8.73 3.45 -18.22
C THR A 31 -7.88 2.33 -18.83
N THR A 32 -6.68 2.64 -19.28
CA THR A 32 -5.75 1.67 -19.87
C THR A 32 -4.61 1.28 -18.94
N THR A 33 -4.30 2.13 -17.96
CA THR A 33 -3.27 1.90 -16.95
C THR A 33 -3.80 2.29 -15.57
N ILE A 34 -3.59 1.45 -14.57
CA ILE A 34 -4.04 1.69 -13.19
C ILE A 34 -2.95 1.32 -12.19
N GLU A 35 -2.77 2.15 -11.18
CA GLU A 35 -2.09 1.71 -9.96
C GLU A 35 -3.08 0.95 -9.08
N ALA A 36 -2.66 -0.22 -8.61
CA ALA A 36 -3.46 -1.03 -7.70
C ALA A 36 -2.67 -1.35 -6.43
N LYS A 37 -3.25 -1.00 -5.28
CA LYS A 37 -2.60 -1.09 -3.98
C LYS A 37 -3.13 -2.29 -3.19
N SER A 38 -2.24 -2.95 -2.45
CA SER A 38 -2.60 -3.86 -1.35
C SER A 38 -3.06 -3.03 -0.13
N GLY A 39 -2.93 -3.54 1.09
CA GLY A 39 -3.16 -2.75 2.30
C GLY A 39 -4.52 -2.95 2.98
N TYR A 40 -5.19 -4.04 2.65
CA TYR A 40 -6.46 -4.42 3.30
C TYR A 40 -6.38 -5.74 4.07
N GLY A 41 -5.30 -6.53 3.90
CA GLY A 41 -5.06 -7.73 4.69
C GLY A 41 -4.30 -7.45 5.99
N LEU A 42 -3.30 -6.58 5.90
CA LEU A 42 -2.49 -6.09 7.00
C LEU A 42 -1.78 -7.22 7.77
N ASP A 43 -1.46 -8.28 7.07
CA ASP A 43 -0.54 -9.35 7.46
C ASP A 43 0.28 -9.80 6.25
N THR A 44 1.38 -10.48 6.48
CA THR A 44 2.34 -10.84 5.41
C THR A 44 1.70 -11.67 4.31
N ASP A 45 0.96 -12.70 4.66
CA ASP A 45 0.37 -13.65 3.70
C ASP A 45 -0.70 -12.98 2.83
N SER A 46 -1.56 -12.15 3.45
CA SER A 46 -2.65 -11.47 2.75
C SER A 46 -2.15 -10.36 1.82
N GLU A 47 -1.08 -9.67 2.20
CA GLU A 47 -0.44 -8.67 1.34
C GLU A 47 0.24 -9.34 0.13
N LEU A 48 0.96 -10.44 0.34
CA LEU A 48 1.56 -11.25 -0.73
C LEU A 48 0.49 -11.82 -1.66
N LYS A 49 -0.62 -12.36 -1.11
CA LYS A 49 -1.77 -12.86 -1.88
C LYS A 49 -2.37 -11.75 -2.75
N SER A 50 -2.58 -10.57 -2.20
CA SER A 50 -3.14 -9.43 -2.93
C SER A 50 -2.27 -9.04 -4.12
N LEU A 51 -0.96 -8.93 -3.94
CA LEU A 51 -0.04 -8.60 -5.02
C LEU A 51 0.08 -9.72 -6.06
N SER A 52 0.05 -11.00 -5.62
CA SER A 52 0.01 -12.17 -6.53
C SER A 52 -1.21 -12.12 -7.44
N VAL A 53 -2.39 -11.80 -6.88
CA VAL A 53 -3.62 -11.65 -7.65
C VAL A 53 -3.51 -10.50 -8.66
N LEU A 54 -2.98 -9.34 -8.26
CA LEU A 54 -2.77 -8.22 -9.19
C LEU A 54 -1.87 -8.62 -10.36
N LYS A 55 -0.78 -9.33 -10.09
CA LYS A 55 0.14 -9.85 -11.14
C LYS A 55 -0.58 -10.82 -12.08
N LYS A 56 -1.32 -11.79 -11.53
CA LYS A 56 -2.07 -12.77 -12.33
C LYS A 56 -3.13 -12.09 -13.21
N VAL A 57 -3.82 -11.08 -12.69
CA VAL A 57 -4.78 -10.31 -13.49
C VAL A 57 -4.05 -9.51 -14.58
N SER A 58 -2.96 -8.83 -14.26
CA SER A 58 -2.15 -8.09 -15.23
C SER A 58 -1.67 -8.97 -16.39
N ASP A 59 -1.25 -10.20 -16.10
CA ASP A 59 -0.78 -11.13 -17.13
C ASP A 59 -1.90 -11.65 -18.06
N ASN A 60 -3.16 -11.50 -17.64
CA ASN A 60 -4.32 -12.05 -18.35
C ASN A 60 -5.36 -10.98 -18.74
N HIS A 61 -5.00 -9.69 -18.69
CA HIS A 61 -5.90 -8.58 -18.99
C HIS A 61 -5.22 -7.52 -19.84
N ALA A 62 -6.01 -6.77 -20.60
CA ALA A 62 -5.50 -5.72 -21.50
C ALA A 62 -5.15 -4.40 -20.77
N ILE A 63 -5.52 -4.25 -19.50
CA ILE A 63 -5.17 -3.08 -18.70
C ILE A 63 -3.79 -3.26 -18.08
N ASP A 64 -2.95 -2.24 -18.14
CA ASP A 64 -1.68 -2.24 -17.43
C ASP A 64 -1.90 -1.99 -15.94
N ILE A 65 -1.41 -2.89 -15.09
CA ILE A 65 -1.51 -2.75 -13.62
C ILE A 65 -0.12 -2.48 -13.05
N VAL A 66 0.00 -1.41 -12.29
CA VAL A 66 1.21 -1.06 -11.52
C VAL A 66 0.96 -1.41 -10.04
N PRO A 67 1.52 -2.51 -9.52
CA PRO A 67 1.25 -2.95 -8.16
C PRO A 67 2.02 -2.12 -7.14
N THR A 68 1.33 -1.71 -6.07
CA THR A 68 1.88 -0.98 -4.93
C THR A 68 1.63 -1.74 -3.64
N PHE A 69 2.69 -1.98 -2.87
CA PHE A 69 2.56 -2.48 -1.49
C PHE A 69 2.15 -1.34 -0.57
N MET A 70 1.06 -1.52 0.17
CA MET A 70 0.54 -0.55 1.14
C MET A 70 0.20 -1.20 2.49
N GLY A 71 1.05 -2.07 3.01
CA GLY A 71 0.86 -2.66 4.34
C GLY A 71 0.74 -1.63 5.47
N ALA A 72 1.27 -0.42 5.25
CA ALA A 72 1.13 0.72 6.15
C ALA A 72 -0.12 1.58 5.83
N HIS A 73 -1.28 0.95 5.64
CA HIS A 73 -2.54 1.63 5.38
C HIS A 73 -3.28 2.00 6.67
N THR A 74 -3.41 1.08 7.60
CA THR A 74 -3.97 1.31 8.93
C THR A 74 -3.38 0.29 9.91
N PHE A 75 -3.71 0.42 11.20
CA PHE A 75 -3.34 -0.57 12.21
C PHE A 75 -4.45 -1.62 12.35
N PRO A 76 -4.18 -2.92 12.18
CA PRO A 76 -5.16 -3.94 12.44
C PRO A 76 -5.43 -4.08 13.93
N ASN A 77 -6.58 -4.65 14.30
CA ASN A 77 -7.06 -4.69 15.69
C ASN A 77 -6.04 -5.27 16.67
N GLU A 78 -5.33 -6.30 16.26
CA GLU A 78 -4.31 -7.00 17.07
C GLU A 78 -3.09 -6.14 17.42
N PHE A 79 -2.91 -5.01 16.71
CA PHE A 79 -1.79 -4.08 16.93
C PHE A 79 -2.20 -2.69 17.44
N LEU A 80 -3.48 -2.45 17.75
CA LEU A 80 -3.93 -1.14 18.22
C LEU A 80 -3.21 -0.67 19.48
N GLU A 81 -2.92 -1.60 20.40
CA GLU A 81 -2.17 -1.33 21.65
C GLU A 81 -0.65 -1.42 21.47
N ASN A 82 -0.18 -1.90 20.30
CA ASN A 82 1.25 -2.03 19.99
C ASN A 82 1.56 -1.59 18.56
N LYS A 83 1.27 -0.32 18.26
CA LYS A 83 1.48 0.26 16.92
C LYS A 83 2.93 0.14 16.42
N ASN A 84 3.91 0.26 17.30
CA ASN A 84 5.31 0.11 16.91
C ASN A 84 5.66 -1.34 16.56
N GLY A 85 5.06 -2.33 17.22
CA GLY A 85 5.22 -3.73 16.84
C GLY A 85 4.68 -4.02 15.43
N PHE A 86 3.62 -3.32 15.00
CA PHE A 86 3.16 -3.42 13.62
C PHE A 86 4.14 -2.78 12.62
N VAL A 87 4.74 -1.64 12.99
CA VAL A 87 5.81 -1.03 12.17
C VAL A 87 7.02 -1.96 12.07
N ASP A 88 7.37 -2.65 13.16
CA ASP A 88 8.44 -3.66 13.15
C ASP A 88 8.08 -4.81 12.20
N LEU A 89 6.86 -5.36 12.28
CA LEU A 89 6.37 -6.40 11.36
C LEU A 89 6.46 -5.97 9.88
N ILE A 90 6.03 -4.75 9.58
CA ILE A 90 6.13 -4.20 8.21
C ILE A 90 7.58 -4.14 7.76
N CYS A 91 8.48 -3.62 8.61
CA CYS A 91 9.87 -3.38 8.24
C CYS A 91 10.71 -4.66 8.17
N ASP A 92 10.49 -5.57 9.12
CA ASP A 92 11.41 -6.70 9.37
C ASP A 92 10.90 -7.99 8.72
N GLU A 93 9.63 -8.06 8.34
CA GLU A 93 9.02 -9.25 7.72
C GLU A 93 8.33 -8.93 6.38
N MET A 94 7.31 -8.03 6.38
CA MET A 94 6.52 -7.80 5.15
C MET A 94 7.37 -7.26 4.01
N ILE A 95 8.11 -6.18 4.22
CA ILE A 95 8.92 -5.54 3.14
C ILE A 95 9.94 -6.51 2.55
N PRO A 96 10.73 -7.27 3.33
CA PRO A 96 11.59 -8.32 2.78
C PRO A 96 10.83 -9.33 1.93
N ALA A 97 9.71 -9.88 2.42
CA ALA A 97 8.92 -10.87 1.69
C ALA A 97 8.30 -10.29 0.39
N ILE A 98 7.83 -9.04 0.42
CA ILE A 98 7.32 -8.34 -0.76
C ILE A 98 8.43 -8.10 -1.79
N SER A 99 9.61 -7.73 -1.33
CA SER A 99 10.78 -7.57 -2.22
C SER A 99 11.18 -8.90 -2.86
N ASP A 100 11.21 -9.97 -2.08
CA ASP A 100 11.54 -11.32 -2.59
C ASP A 100 10.48 -11.82 -3.59
N GLN A 101 9.20 -11.45 -3.40
CA GLN A 101 8.14 -11.74 -4.36
C GLN A 101 8.35 -11.00 -5.70
N GLY A 102 8.95 -9.81 -5.69
CA GLY A 102 9.35 -9.06 -6.89
C GLY A 102 8.20 -8.52 -7.75
N ILE A 103 7.01 -8.31 -7.17
CA ILE A 103 5.81 -7.84 -7.89
C ILE A 103 5.59 -6.35 -7.68
N ALA A 104 5.65 -5.87 -6.44
CA ALA A 104 5.41 -4.48 -6.10
C ALA A 104 6.52 -3.56 -6.63
N VAL A 105 6.12 -2.43 -7.21
CA VAL A 105 7.03 -1.36 -7.66
C VAL A 105 7.22 -0.32 -6.57
N PHE A 106 6.15 -0.03 -5.85
CA PHE A 106 6.11 1.04 -4.85
C PHE A 106 5.80 0.49 -3.46
N ASN A 107 6.29 1.22 -2.45
CA ASN A 107 5.88 1.11 -1.05
C ASN A 107 5.18 2.42 -0.66
N ASP A 108 3.92 2.33 -0.29
CA ASP A 108 3.07 3.46 0.08
C ASP A 108 2.71 3.43 1.57
N VAL A 109 2.63 4.60 2.19
CA VAL A 109 2.30 4.74 3.61
C VAL A 109 1.22 5.80 3.81
N PHE A 110 0.19 5.49 4.60
CA PHE A 110 -0.79 6.48 5.01
C PHE A 110 -0.27 7.30 6.19
N CYS A 111 0.41 8.40 5.87
CA CYS A 111 0.99 9.31 6.85
C CYS A 111 -0.01 10.40 7.25
N GLU A 112 -0.80 10.14 8.30
CA GLU A 112 -1.87 11.01 8.74
C GLU A 112 -2.07 10.91 10.26
N LYS A 113 -2.64 11.94 10.86
CA LYS A 113 -2.99 11.97 12.29
C LYS A 113 -3.95 10.82 12.63
N GLY A 114 -3.57 10.00 13.60
CA GLY A 114 -4.34 8.79 13.99
C GLY A 114 -3.89 7.51 13.28
N TYR A 115 -3.23 7.63 12.15
CA TYR A 115 -2.59 6.56 11.39
C TYR A 115 -1.08 6.52 11.64
N PHE A 116 -0.25 6.42 10.61
CA PHE A 116 1.20 6.40 10.78
C PHE A 116 1.75 7.82 10.95
N SER A 117 2.57 8.00 11.99
CA SER A 117 3.28 9.26 12.22
C SER A 117 4.39 9.46 11.18
N PRO A 118 4.86 10.72 10.95
CA PRO A 118 5.97 10.98 10.04
C PRO A 118 7.23 10.16 10.33
N SER A 119 7.54 9.91 11.61
CA SER A 119 8.70 9.11 12.00
C SER A 119 8.54 7.63 11.65
N GLN A 120 7.35 7.06 11.85
CA GLN A 120 7.02 5.68 11.46
C GLN A 120 7.02 5.55 9.93
N ALA A 121 6.37 6.47 9.21
CA ALA A 121 6.35 6.51 7.75
C ALA A 121 7.77 6.61 7.18
N LYS A 122 8.62 7.50 7.71
CA LYS A 122 10.02 7.64 7.30
C LYS A 122 10.81 6.34 7.45
N ARG A 123 10.62 5.62 8.57
CA ARG A 123 11.26 4.32 8.81
C ARG A 123 10.83 3.30 7.74
N ILE A 124 9.52 3.12 7.54
CA ILE A 124 8.96 2.16 6.60
C ILE A 124 9.44 2.45 5.17
N LEU A 125 9.36 3.70 4.73
CA LEU A 125 9.78 4.09 3.39
C LEU A 125 11.28 3.92 3.15
N ASN A 126 12.11 4.23 4.16
CA ASN A 126 13.55 4.02 4.05
C ASN A 126 13.93 2.53 4.02
N VAL A 127 13.20 1.68 4.74
CA VAL A 127 13.36 0.22 4.63
C VAL A 127 12.94 -0.24 3.24
N GLY A 128 11.76 0.17 2.75
CA GLY A 128 11.30 -0.16 1.39
C GLY A 128 12.35 0.19 0.31
N LYS A 129 12.96 1.38 0.41
CA LYS A 129 14.03 1.79 -0.51
C LYS A 129 15.26 0.86 -0.48
N LYS A 130 15.66 0.38 0.69
CA LYS A 130 16.77 -0.59 0.81
C LYS A 130 16.47 -1.91 0.11
N TYR A 131 15.19 -2.27 0.04
CA TYR A 131 14.68 -3.46 -0.63
C TYR A 131 14.20 -3.20 -2.08
N GLY A 132 14.53 -2.02 -2.66
CA GLY A 132 14.27 -1.72 -4.07
C GLY A 132 12.89 -1.15 -4.38
N LEU A 133 12.01 -0.98 -3.37
CA LEU A 133 10.69 -0.38 -3.54
C LEU A 133 10.80 1.16 -3.57
N GLN A 134 10.09 1.79 -4.50
CA GLN A 134 10.06 3.24 -4.60
C GLN A 134 9.02 3.83 -3.62
N PRO A 135 9.36 4.91 -2.87
CA PRO A 135 8.48 5.47 -1.86
C PRO A 135 7.33 6.27 -2.47
N ARG A 136 6.13 6.11 -1.91
CA ARG A 136 4.93 6.93 -2.09
C ARG A 136 4.32 7.26 -0.74
N LEU A 137 3.54 8.33 -0.64
CA LEU A 137 2.79 8.68 0.57
C LEU A 137 1.38 9.14 0.22
N HIS A 138 0.41 8.71 1.04
CA HIS A 138 -0.80 9.48 1.29
C HIS A 138 -0.43 10.54 2.32
N ALA A 139 -0.56 11.81 1.96
CA ALA A 139 0.05 12.91 2.69
C ALA A 139 -0.95 14.05 2.90
N ASP A 140 -1.06 14.50 4.15
CA ASP A 140 -1.83 15.70 4.52
C ASP A 140 -3.25 15.70 3.91
N GLU A 141 -3.96 14.54 4.01
CA GLU A 141 -5.29 14.36 3.44
C GLU A 141 -6.33 15.09 4.29
N PHE A 142 -6.34 14.87 5.60
CA PHE A 142 -7.33 15.42 6.54
C PHE A 142 -6.74 16.49 7.45
N SER A 143 -5.45 16.42 7.71
CA SER A 143 -4.74 17.37 8.57
C SER A 143 -3.31 17.59 8.11
N ASN A 144 -2.75 18.78 8.40
CA ASN A 144 -1.32 19.00 8.18
C ASN A 144 -0.52 18.18 9.20
N SER A 145 0.04 17.09 8.74
CA SER A 145 0.92 16.19 9.51
C SER A 145 2.40 16.34 9.11
N ASN A 146 2.75 17.31 8.26
CA ASN A 146 4.05 17.45 7.60
C ASN A 146 4.42 16.24 6.71
N ALA A 147 3.44 15.51 6.21
CA ALA A 147 3.68 14.35 5.36
C ALA A 147 4.19 14.77 3.97
N ALA A 148 3.75 15.89 3.43
CA ALA A 148 4.29 16.46 2.19
C ALA A 148 5.78 16.80 2.31
N LYS A 149 6.20 17.39 3.44
CA LYS A 149 7.61 17.64 3.74
C LYS A 149 8.42 16.35 3.83
N LEU A 150 7.86 15.33 4.49
CA LEU A 150 8.47 14.01 4.56
C LEU A 150 8.61 13.39 3.16
N ALA A 151 7.60 13.51 2.29
CA ALA A 151 7.66 13.02 0.92
C ALA A 151 8.87 13.61 0.16
N ALA A 152 9.08 14.91 0.29
CA ALA A 152 10.26 15.57 -0.28
C ALA A 152 11.58 15.05 0.32
N GLU A 153 11.65 14.89 1.65
CA GLU A 153 12.85 14.38 2.34
C GLU A 153 13.24 12.97 1.89
N VAL A 154 12.25 12.07 1.77
CA VAL A 154 12.50 10.68 1.34
C VAL A 154 12.60 10.56 -0.18
N LYS A 155 12.43 11.65 -0.93
CA LYS A 155 12.39 11.68 -2.39
C LYS A 155 11.33 10.72 -2.93
N ALA A 156 10.11 10.85 -2.41
CA ALA A 156 8.97 10.05 -2.86
C ALA A 156 8.65 10.34 -4.33
N VAL A 157 8.18 9.31 -5.03
CA VAL A 157 7.73 9.43 -6.43
C VAL A 157 6.46 10.25 -6.52
N SER A 158 5.57 10.11 -5.52
CA SER A 158 4.36 10.93 -5.38
C SER A 158 4.02 11.15 -3.91
N ALA A 159 3.27 12.22 -3.69
CA ALA A 159 2.51 12.48 -2.48
C ALA A 159 1.07 12.70 -2.91
N ASP A 160 0.18 11.83 -2.45
CA ASP A 160 -1.22 11.81 -2.85
C ASP A 160 -2.04 12.67 -1.87
N HIS A 161 -3.19 13.23 -2.33
CA HIS A 161 -4.13 14.12 -1.64
C HIS A 161 -3.67 15.56 -1.47
N LEU A 162 -2.79 15.86 -0.51
CA LEU A 162 -2.25 17.21 -0.22
C LEU A 162 -3.33 18.27 0.08
N MET A 163 -4.50 17.85 0.60
CA MET A 163 -5.65 18.71 0.83
C MET A 163 -5.43 19.70 2.00
N ALA A 164 -4.58 19.31 2.96
CA ALA A 164 -4.29 20.09 4.17
C ALA A 164 -2.80 20.52 4.25
N VAL A 165 -2.09 20.50 3.13
CA VAL A 165 -0.69 20.95 3.07
C VAL A 165 -0.61 22.46 3.42
N SER A 166 0.45 22.86 4.14
CA SER A 166 0.74 24.29 4.41
C SER A 166 1.74 24.86 3.41
N ASP A 167 1.76 26.18 3.31
CA ASP A 167 2.73 26.92 2.49
C ASP A 167 4.13 27.01 3.13
N GLU A 168 4.33 26.43 4.34
CA GLU A 168 5.59 26.49 5.12
C GLU A 168 6.53 25.31 4.82
#